data_8b4dcf9a5c686ee78b8250b195f3b37f
#
_entry.id   8b4dcf9a5c686ee78b8250b195f3b37f
#
_cell.length_a   1.000
_cell.length_b   1.000
_cell.length_c   1.000
_cell.angle_alpha   90.00
_cell.angle_beta   90.00
_cell.angle_gamma   90.00
#
_symmetry.space_group_name_H-M   'P 1'
#
loop_
_entity.id
_entity.type
_entity.pdbx_description
1 polymer ?
#
loop_
_entity_poly.entity_id
_entity_poly.type
_entity_poly.pdbx_seq_one_letter_code
_entity_poly.pdbx_strand_id
1 'polypeptide(L)'
;MLNLRTSLAGTLGSFLLLSAAEAATLSAGIRNFDYQYDYAGAGFIGGGNGGLLPFAFFNPALGTLTGVRFTLDSRHTATITVSATNLSPQDNLAVQGGYSGDVFMDLLDPNLVYGTLYSEVLSLGAGCDTGAPGSCSASDSFNLVLANVNDIDFTYFALFEGTGSYSVSMNVGGQLFAEQVFPGSGPATGSGSGRWFGTLSVVYEYDPAATAIPVPATPALVALGLGALARVRYRR
;
A
#
# COMPACT_ATOMS: atom_id res chain seq x y z
N MET A 1 -22.42 8.80 -81.79
CA MET A 1 -22.76 9.74 -80.71
C MET A 1 -22.97 8.92 -79.44
N LEU A 2 -21.97 8.90 -78.60
CA LEU A 2 -21.96 8.05 -77.38
C LEU A 2 -22.25 8.94 -76.19
N ASN A 3 -23.37 8.67 -75.49
CA ASN A 3 -23.70 9.32 -74.24
C ASN A 3 -23.10 8.54 -73.07
N LEU A 4 -22.03 9.04 -72.46
CA LEU A 4 -21.47 8.51 -71.21
C LEU A 4 -22.11 9.25 -70.05
N ARG A 5 -23.02 8.59 -69.34
CA ARG A 5 -23.50 9.05 -68.04
C ARG A 5 -22.66 8.36 -66.92
N THR A 6 -21.73 9.04 -66.39
CA THR A 6 -21.00 8.65 -65.21
C THR A 6 -21.81 9.02 -63.98
N SER A 7 -22.38 8.01 -63.31
CA SER A 7 -22.97 8.15 -61.96
C SER A 7 -21.84 8.08 -60.90
N LEU A 8 -21.56 9.20 -60.25
CA LEU A 8 -20.68 9.26 -59.13
C LEU A 8 -21.49 8.94 -57.85
N ALA A 9 -21.49 7.68 -57.44
CA ALA A 9 -22.01 7.27 -56.12
C ALA A 9 -20.91 7.53 -55.09
N GLY A 10 -20.97 8.69 -54.45
CA GLY A 10 -20.10 9.01 -53.30
C GLY A 10 -20.57 8.27 -52.06
N THR A 11 -19.88 7.22 -51.71
CA THR A 11 -19.99 6.56 -50.39
C THR A 11 -19.37 7.47 -49.35
N LEU A 12 -20.18 8.23 -48.61
CA LEU A 12 -19.74 8.89 -47.37
C LEU A 12 -19.55 7.79 -46.33
N GLY A 13 -18.34 7.32 -46.19
CA GLY A 13 -17.92 6.49 -45.07
C GLY A 13 -17.95 7.34 -43.78
N SER A 14 -18.92 7.11 -42.94
CA SER A 14 -18.94 7.64 -41.58
C SER A 14 -17.82 6.99 -40.79
N PHE A 15 -16.69 7.65 -40.68
CA PHE A 15 -15.66 7.31 -39.72
C PHE A 15 -16.20 7.64 -38.33
N LEU A 16 -16.75 6.66 -37.65
CA LEU A 16 -16.92 6.68 -36.21
C LEU A 16 -15.50 6.56 -35.60
N LEU A 17 -14.91 7.68 -35.25
CA LEU A 17 -13.76 7.70 -34.36
C LEU A 17 -14.28 7.27 -32.98
N LEU A 18 -14.23 5.96 -32.71
CA LEU A 18 -14.26 5.49 -31.34
C LEU A 18 -12.92 5.95 -30.72
N SER A 19 -12.94 7.06 -30.03
CA SER A 19 -11.87 7.37 -29.07
C SER A 19 -12.01 6.32 -27.97
N ALA A 20 -11.10 5.35 -27.94
CA ALA A 20 -10.90 4.53 -26.76
C ALA A 20 -10.63 5.52 -25.60
N ALA A 21 -11.47 5.53 -24.60
CA ALA A 21 -11.19 6.25 -23.39
C ALA A 21 -9.94 5.57 -22.79
N GLU A 22 -8.84 6.31 -22.71
CA GLU A 22 -7.65 5.82 -22.00
C GLU A 22 -7.97 5.73 -20.50
N ALA A 23 -7.57 4.64 -19.87
CA ALA A 23 -7.68 4.48 -18.44
C ALA A 23 -7.00 5.67 -17.73
N ALA A 24 -7.71 6.29 -16.82
CA ALA A 24 -7.22 7.41 -16.04
C ALA A 24 -6.76 6.94 -14.66
N THR A 25 -5.86 7.70 -14.04
CA THR A 25 -5.41 7.43 -12.68
C THR A 25 -5.77 8.58 -11.75
N LEU A 26 -6.13 8.24 -10.51
CA LEU A 26 -6.44 9.18 -9.43
C LEU A 26 -5.68 8.77 -8.17
N SER A 27 -4.86 9.66 -7.61
CA SER A 27 -4.23 9.41 -6.32
C SER A 27 -5.22 9.66 -5.18
N ALA A 28 -5.43 8.66 -4.33
CA ALA A 28 -6.14 8.83 -3.07
C ALA A 28 -5.28 9.51 -2.00
N GLY A 29 -4.00 9.69 -2.28
CA GLY A 29 -3.03 10.38 -1.46
C GLY A 29 -1.81 9.54 -1.08
N ILE A 30 -0.84 10.21 -0.48
CA ILE A 30 0.34 9.61 0.13
C ILE A 30 0.28 9.93 1.62
N ARG A 31 0.55 8.95 2.46
CA ARG A 31 0.61 9.08 3.92
C ARG A 31 1.97 8.67 4.44
N ASN A 32 2.58 9.54 5.21
CA ASN A 32 3.78 9.20 5.97
C ASN A 32 3.37 8.57 7.30
N PHE A 33 4.16 7.64 7.77
CA PHE A 33 3.99 7.03 9.08
C PHE A 33 5.34 6.83 9.75
N ASP A 34 5.33 6.78 11.10
CA ASP A 34 6.53 6.58 11.92
C ASP A 34 6.09 6.03 13.28
N TYR A 35 6.22 4.72 13.44
CA TYR A 35 5.83 4.00 14.64
C TYR A 35 7.06 3.46 15.33
N GLN A 36 7.18 3.77 16.63
CA GLN A 36 8.29 3.36 17.46
C GLN A 36 7.77 2.59 18.67
N TYR A 37 8.54 1.65 19.13
CA TYR A 37 8.25 0.89 20.34
C TYR A 37 9.56 0.54 21.06
N ASP A 38 9.47 0.50 22.38
CA ASP A 38 10.56 0.12 23.27
C ASP A 38 10.02 -0.85 24.32
N TYR A 39 10.87 -1.75 24.76
CA TYR A 39 10.57 -2.66 25.84
C TYR A 39 11.86 -3.05 26.60
N ALA A 40 11.74 -3.30 27.90
CA ALA A 40 12.85 -3.76 28.72
C ALA A 40 12.31 -4.57 29.93
N GLY A 41 13.02 -5.63 30.29
CA GLY A 41 12.65 -6.46 31.42
C GLY A 41 13.40 -7.78 31.49
N ALA A 42 12.90 -8.66 32.34
CA ALA A 42 13.35 -10.04 32.48
C ALA A 42 12.29 -11.00 31.95
N GLY A 43 12.74 -12.09 31.36
CA GLY A 43 11.86 -13.10 30.79
C GLY A 43 11.26 -12.67 29.44
N PHE A 44 9.98 -13.00 29.25
CA PHE A 44 9.26 -12.67 28.01
C PHE A 44 8.62 -11.29 28.13
N ILE A 45 9.04 -10.39 27.24
CA ILE A 45 8.54 -9.02 27.18
C ILE A 45 8.20 -8.66 25.74
N GLY A 46 7.18 -7.82 25.55
CA GLY A 46 6.76 -7.37 24.24
C GLY A 46 6.31 -5.93 24.22
N GLY A 47 6.33 -5.36 23.07
CA GLY A 47 5.86 -4.01 22.81
C GLY A 47 5.40 -3.86 21.37
N GLY A 48 4.59 -2.86 21.13
CA GLY A 48 4.13 -2.55 19.78
C GLY A 48 3.55 -1.15 19.69
N ASN A 49 3.41 -0.68 18.47
CA ASN A 49 2.82 0.60 18.14
C ASN A 49 2.13 0.51 16.78
N GLY A 50 1.25 1.45 16.51
CA GLY A 50 0.55 1.47 15.23
C GLY A 50 -0.42 2.65 15.12
N GLY A 51 -1.10 2.71 14.00
CA GLY A 51 -2.06 3.78 13.76
C GLY A 51 -2.87 3.55 12.50
N LEU A 52 -3.78 4.49 12.25
CA LEU A 52 -4.69 4.48 11.13
C LEU A 52 -4.28 5.55 10.12
N LEU A 53 -4.15 5.15 8.85
CA LEU A 53 -3.88 6.05 7.74
C LEU A 53 -5.15 6.22 6.90
N PRO A 54 -5.77 7.42 6.89
CA PRO A 54 -6.99 7.65 6.13
C PRO A 54 -6.69 7.92 4.65
N PHE A 55 -7.50 7.31 3.76
CA PHE A 55 -7.50 7.54 2.33
C PHE A 55 -8.91 7.83 1.83
N ALA A 56 -9.04 8.73 0.86
CA ALA A 56 -10.33 9.03 0.27
C ALA A 56 -10.85 7.85 -0.55
N PHE A 57 -12.16 7.60 -0.50
CA PHE A 57 -12.82 6.69 -1.42
C PHE A 57 -12.74 7.23 -2.86
N PHE A 58 -12.78 6.32 -3.83
CA PHE A 58 -13.00 6.66 -5.22
C PHE A 58 -14.44 7.16 -5.40
N ASN A 59 -14.58 8.32 -6.05
CA ASN A 59 -15.91 8.85 -6.38
C ASN A 59 -16.42 8.22 -7.68
N PRO A 60 -17.47 7.38 -7.66
CA PRO A 60 -17.98 6.70 -8.87
C PRO A 60 -18.58 7.66 -9.92
N ALA A 61 -18.82 8.92 -9.57
CA ALA A 61 -19.20 9.94 -10.55
C ALA A 61 -18.10 10.27 -11.57
N LEU A 62 -16.86 9.91 -11.27
CA LEU A 62 -15.71 10.10 -12.19
C LEU A 62 -15.66 9.04 -13.28
N GLY A 63 -16.23 7.86 -13.05
CA GLY A 63 -16.21 6.74 -13.98
C GLY A 63 -16.30 5.39 -13.28
N THR A 64 -15.88 4.35 -13.97
CA THR A 64 -15.86 2.98 -13.44
C THR A 64 -14.47 2.64 -12.93
N LEU A 65 -14.35 2.25 -11.68
CA LEU A 65 -13.10 1.81 -11.07
C LEU A 65 -12.62 0.52 -11.73
N THR A 66 -11.37 0.50 -12.19
CA THR A 66 -10.74 -0.63 -12.88
C THR A 66 -9.48 -1.15 -12.19
N GLY A 67 -8.96 -0.41 -11.21
CA GLY A 67 -7.81 -0.84 -10.41
C GLY A 67 -7.68 -0.06 -9.12
N VAL A 68 -7.20 -0.74 -8.08
CA VAL A 68 -6.81 -0.16 -6.79
C VAL A 68 -5.44 -0.70 -6.42
N ARG A 69 -4.47 0.18 -6.32
CA ARG A 69 -3.08 -0.17 -6.03
C ARG A 69 -2.60 0.50 -4.75
N PHE A 70 -2.12 -0.32 -3.82
CA PHE A 70 -1.39 0.12 -2.63
C PHE A 70 0.12 -0.03 -2.89
N THR A 71 0.87 1.01 -2.60
CA THR A 71 2.34 0.97 -2.67
C THR A 71 2.91 1.38 -1.33
N LEU A 72 3.59 0.43 -0.68
CA LEU A 72 4.34 0.61 0.55
C LEU A 72 5.82 0.81 0.19
N ASP A 73 6.41 1.89 0.69
CA ASP A 73 7.85 2.13 0.67
C ASP A 73 8.27 2.51 2.10
N SER A 74 8.91 1.58 2.78
CA SER A 74 9.17 1.71 4.20
C SER A 74 10.47 1.07 4.63
N ARG A 75 10.82 1.34 5.90
CA ARG A 75 11.98 0.77 6.56
C ARG A 75 11.60 0.34 7.96
N HIS A 76 12.02 -0.85 8.33
CA HIS A 76 11.94 -1.35 9.68
C HIS A 76 13.33 -1.54 10.25
N THR A 77 13.56 -0.95 11.41
CA THR A 77 14.80 -1.11 12.19
C THR A 77 14.44 -1.69 13.56
N ALA A 78 15.24 -2.61 14.05
CA ALA A 78 15.13 -3.05 15.42
C ALA A 78 16.50 -3.34 16.00
N THR A 79 16.63 -3.19 17.31
CA THR A 79 17.82 -3.53 18.09
C THR A 79 17.37 -4.27 19.33
N ILE A 80 18.11 -5.34 19.67
CA ILE A 80 17.96 -6.03 20.94
C ILE A 80 19.28 -6.04 21.68
N THR A 81 19.21 -6.05 23.00
CA THR A 81 20.35 -6.23 23.90
C THR A 81 19.94 -7.19 24.99
N VAL A 82 20.75 -8.17 25.24
CA VAL A 82 20.64 -9.07 26.39
C VAL A 82 21.84 -8.89 27.30
N SER A 83 21.61 -8.98 28.61
CA SER A 83 22.66 -8.79 29.63
C SER A 83 22.42 -9.78 30.76
N ALA A 84 23.51 -10.26 31.33
CA ALA A 84 23.47 -11.10 32.53
C ALA A 84 24.60 -10.72 33.48
N THR A 85 24.31 -10.91 34.78
CA THR A 85 25.31 -10.81 35.83
C THR A 85 25.37 -12.13 36.58
N ASN A 86 26.48 -12.81 36.52
CA ASN A 86 26.71 -14.08 37.22
C ASN A 86 27.23 -13.84 38.63
N LEU A 87 26.49 -14.28 39.61
CA LEU A 87 26.81 -14.20 41.01
C LEU A 87 27.38 -15.52 41.55
N SER A 88 27.37 -16.59 40.77
CA SER A 88 27.95 -17.88 41.17
C SER A 88 29.47 -17.84 41.12
N PRO A 89 30.14 -18.30 42.15
CA PRO A 89 31.58 -18.37 42.14
C PRO A 89 32.14 -19.59 41.38
N GLN A 90 31.29 -20.52 40.99
CA GLN A 90 31.73 -21.82 40.44
C GLN A 90 31.09 -22.17 39.08
N ASP A 91 29.93 -21.59 38.76
CA ASP A 91 29.21 -21.94 37.57
C ASP A 91 29.26 -20.81 36.53
N ASN A 92 29.29 -21.18 35.28
CA ASN A 92 29.13 -20.21 34.20
C ASN A 92 27.64 -19.86 34.03
N LEU A 93 27.39 -18.62 33.60
CA LEU A 93 26.07 -18.14 33.21
C LEU A 93 26.11 -17.77 31.73
N ALA A 94 25.29 -18.40 30.95
CA ALA A 94 25.00 -17.95 29.59
C ALA A 94 23.57 -17.43 29.48
N VAL A 95 23.39 -16.35 28.80
CA VAL A 95 22.08 -15.80 28.45
C VAL A 95 21.93 -15.71 26.95
N GLN A 96 20.76 -16.08 26.47
CA GLN A 96 20.37 -15.84 25.10
C GLN A 96 19.06 -15.06 25.06
N GLY A 97 18.90 -14.29 24.03
CA GLY A 97 17.65 -13.59 23.73
C GLY A 97 17.31 -13.72 22.27
N GLY A 98 16.05 -13.89 22.01
CA GLY A 98 15.49 -13.87 20.66
C GLY A 98 14.44 -12.77 20.55
N TYR A 99 14.41 -12.16 19.42
CA TYR A 99 13.39 -11.21 19.03
C TYR A 99 12.57 -11.83 17.90
N SER A 100 11.26 -11.76 18.01
CA SER A 100 10.33 -11.99 16.91
C SER A 100 9.47 -10.74 16.78
N GLY A 101 9.55 -10.08 15.65
CA GLY A 101 8.76 -8.89 15.35
C GLY A 101 7.95 -9.10 14.10
N ASP A 102 6.83 -8.43 14.03
CA ASP A 102 5.93 -8.42 12.89
C ASP A 102 5.53 -7.00 12.52
N VAL A 103 5.34 -6.78 11.25
CA VAL A 103 4.70 -5.60 10.69
C VAL A 103 3.53 -6.06 9.86
N PHE A 104 2.38 -5.41 10.00
CA PHE A 104 1.24 -5.71 9.16
C PHE A 104 0.43 -4.47 8.83
N MET A 105 -0.18 -4.55 7.66
CA MET A 105 -1.03 -3.55 7.08
C MET A 105 -2.38 -4.19 6.75
N ASP A 106 -3.43 -3.72 7.40
CA ASP A 106 -4.78 -4.25 7.26
C ASP A 106 -5.75 -3.16 6.82
N LEU A 107 -6.74 -3.53 6.02
CA LEU A 107 -7.88 -2.67 5.77
C LEU A 107 -8.87 -2.75 6.92
N LEU A 108 -9.11 -1.62 7.57
CA LEU A 108 -10.10 -1.47 8.62
C LEU A 108 -11.29 -0.65 8.10
N ASP A 109 -12.28 -1.35 7.61
CA ASP A 109 -13.65 -0.86 7.49
C ASP A 109 -14.56 -1.92 8.14
N PRO A 110 -15.54 -1.56 8.98
CA PRO A 110 -16.44 -2.52 9.60
C PRO A 110 -17.26 -3.33 8.58
N ASN A 111 -17.29 -2.91 7.33
CA ASN A 111 -17.94 -3.62 6.22
C ASN A 111 -16.92 -4.28 5.26
N LEU A 112 -15.64 -4.01 5.42
CA LEU A 112 -14.56 -4.53 4.59
C LEU A 112 -14.04 -5.84 5.18
N VAL A 113 -14.36 -6.93 4.56
CA VAL A 113 -13.83 -8.28 4.85
C VAL A 113 -12.49 -8.47 4.12
N TYR A 114 -11.76 -7.40 3.81
CA TYR A 114 -10.46 -7.52 3.20
C TYR A 114 -9.42 -7.67 4.31
N GLY A 115 -8.66 -8.76 4.24
CA GLY A 115 -7.68 -9.11 5.26
C GLY A 115 -6.38 -8.32 5.16
N THR A 116 -5.31 -8.94 5.59
CA THR A 116 -3.95 -8.38 5.61
C THR A 116 -3.46 -8.04 4.21
N LEU A 117 -3.16 -6.78 3.96
CA LEU A 117 -2.54 -6.31 2.71
C LEU A 117 -1.05 -6.62 2.66
N TYR A 118 -0.38 -6.60 3.80
CA TYR A 118 1.04 -6.88 3.93
C TYR A 118 1.35 -7.41 5.32
N SER A 119 2.20 -8.41 5.41
CA SER A 119 2.72 -8.97 6.66
C SER A 119 4.15 -9.45 6.47
N GLU A 120 5.02 -9.13 7.40
CA GLU A 120 6.39 -9.61 7.45
C GLU A 120 6.76 -9.97 8.89
N VAL A 121 7.41 -11.12 9.06
CA VAL A 121 7.90 -11.59 10.35
C VAL A 121 9.42 -11.54 10.35
N LEU A 122 10.00 -10.90 11.33
CA LEU A 122 11.43 -10.65 11.42
C LEU A 122 11.97 -11.22 12.73
N SER A 123 13.19 -11.72 12.70
CA SER A 123 13.82 -12.29 13.88
C SER A 123 15.26 -11.80 14.07
N LEU A 124 15.66 -11.64 15.31
CA LEU A 124 17.02 -11.35 15.77
C LEU A 124 17.42 -12.33 16.88
N GLY A 125 18.71 -12.52 17.06
CA GLY A 125 19.21 -13.31 18.17
C GLY A 125 20.47 -12.70 18.75
N ALA A 126 20.54 -12.55 20.05
CA ALA A 126 21.72 -12.11 20.77
C ALA A 126 21.99 -13.06 21.94
N GLY A 127 23.23 -13.34 22.21
CA GLY A 127 23.62 -14.19 23.33
C GLY A 127 25.00 -13.85 23.84
N CYS A 128 25.19 -13.99 25.14
CA CYS A 128 26.51 -13.83 25.78
C CYS A 128 26.71 -14.86 26.87
N ASP A 129 27.97 -15.09 27.18
CA ASP A 129 28.44 -16.03 28.19
C ASP A 129 29.40 -15.33 29.16
N THR A 130 29.27 -15.62 30.43
CA THR A 130 30.18 -15.08 31.45
C THR A 130 30.62 -16.17 32.43
N GLY A 131 31.92 -16.23 32.63
CA GLY A 131 32.51 -17.04 33.71
C GLY A 131 32.11 -16.55 35.10
N ALA A 132 32.55 -17.28 36.10
CA ALA A 132 32.21 -17.00 37.49
C ALA A 132 33.27 -16.09 38.20
N PRO A 133 32.84 -15.10 38.99
CA PRO A 133 31.69 -14.23 38.83
C PRO A 133 31.94 -13.18 37.72
N GLY A 134 30.88 -12.67 37.09
CA GLY A 134 31.09 -11.73 36.01
C GLY A 134 29.80 -11.18 35.40
N SER A 135 29.96 -10.33 34.41
CA SER A 135 28.84 -9.79 33.65
C SER A 135 29.12 -9.85 32.16
N CYS A 136 28.09 -10.06 31.37
CA CYS A 136 28.18 -10.00 29.92
C CYS A 136 27.00 -9.22 29.32
N SER A 137 27.18 -8.77 28.11
CA SER A 137 26.11 -8.16 27.30
C SER A 137 26.36 -8.42 25.84
N ALA A 138 25.31 -8.68 25.10
CA ALA A 138 25.34 -8.83 23.63
C ALA A 138 24.17 -8.09 23.00
N SER A 139 24.39 -7.61 21.80
CA SER A 139 23.35 -6.91 21.03
C SER A 139 23.32 -7.40 19.60
N ASP A 140 22.16 -7.36 19.00
CA ASP A 140 21.93 -7.60 17.55
C ASP A 140 20.93 -6.58 17.00
N SER A 141 20.99 -6.34 15.70
CA SER A 141 20.14 -5.35 15.07
C SER A 141 19.89 -5.66 13.59
N PHE A 142 18.78 -5.22 13.07
CA PHE A 142 18.55 -5.18 11.65
C PHE A 142 18.09 -3.80 11.17
N ASN A 143 18.21 -3.59 9.86
CA ASN A 143 17.74 -2.41 9.15
C ASN A 143 17.27 -2.87 7.77
N LEU A 144 15.98 -3.09 7.61
CA LEU A 144 15.38 -3.68 6.43
C LEU A 144 14.54 -2.65 5.67
N VAL A 145 14.68 -2.67 4.36
CA VAL A 145 13.77 -1.98 3.45
C VAL A 145 12.61 -2.92 3.16
N LEU A 146 11.41 -2.46 3.45
CA LEU A 146 10.17 -3.16 3.21
C LEU A 146 9.39 -2.40 2.14
N ALA A 147 9.42 -2.92 0.92
CA ALA A 147 8.70 -2.35 -0.21
C ALA A 147 7.70 -3.38 -0.73
N ASN A 148 6.47 -2.97 -0.93
CA ASN A 148 5.41 -3.84 -1.42
C ASN A 148 4.48 -3.07 -2.35
N VAL A 149 4.01 -3.75 -3.38
CA VAL A 149 2.93 -3.29 -4.26
C VAL A 149 1.83 -4.33 -4.22
N ASN A 150 0.64 -3.92 -3.84
CA ASN A 150 -0.51 -4.78 -3.74
C ASN A 150 -1.64 -4.24 -4.62
N ASP A 151 -1.94 -4.98 -5.68
CA ASP A 151 -3.08 -4.70 -6.57
C ASP A 151 -4.29 -5.49 -6.05
N ILE A 152 -5.37 -4.78 -5.79
CA ILE A 152 -6.61 -5.35 -5.24
C ILE A 152 -7.36 -6.11 -6.34
N ASP A 153 -7.88 -7.29 -6.02
CA ASP A 153 -8.73 -8.04 -6.93
C ASP A 153 -10.03 -7.27 -7.24
N PHE A 154 -10.48 -7.33 -8.49
CA PHE A 154 -11.66 -6.61 -8.99
C PHE A 154 -12.94 -6.92 -8.21
N THR A 155 -13.04 -8.09 -7.58
CA THR A 155 -14.20 -8.47 -6.75
C THR A 155 -14.40 -7.57 -5.54
N TYR A 156 -13.35 -6.84 -5.14
CA TYR A 156 -13.36 -5.95 -3.98
C TYR A 156 -13.42 -4.45 -4.32
N PHE A 157 -13.47 -4.07 -5.60
CA PHE A 157 -13.47 -2.65 -5.99
C PHE A 157 -14.62 -1.84 -5.39
N ALA A 158 -15.80 -2.45 -5.28
CA ALA A 158 -16.96 -1.81 -4.66
C ALA A 158 -16.71 -1.34 -3.19
N LEU A 159 -15.71 -1.92 -2.52
CA LEU A 159 -15.33 -1.53 -1.16
C LEU A 159 -14.55 -0.21 -1.11
N PHE A 160 -14.04 0.23 -2.25
CA PHE A 160 -13.25 1.47 -2.38
C PHE A 160 -14.03 2.61 -3.02
N GLU A 161 -15.30 2.37 -3.37
CA GLU A 161 -16.18 3.36 -3.97
C GLU A 161 -17.07 4.03 -2.93
N GLY A 162 -17.20 5.35 -3.00
CA GLY A 162 -18.08 6.08 -2.10
C GLY A 162 -17.69 7.53 -1.87
N THR A 163 -18.18 8.05 -0.75
CA THR A 163 -17.87 9.40 -0.25
C THR A 163 -17.21 9.29 1.12
N GLY A 164 -16.27 10.20 1.42
CA GLY A 164 -15.53 10.17 2.68
C GLY A 164 -14.20 9.45 2.58
N SER A 165 -13.84 8.69 3.61
CA SER A 165 -12.54 7.99 3.67
C SER A 165 -12.67 6.64 4.37
N TYR A 166 -11.77 5.73 4.01
CA TYR A 166 -11.47 4.50 4.74
C TYR A 166 -10.11 4.63 5.42
N SER A 167 -9.78 3.69 6.30
CA SER A 167 -8.51 3.69 7.01
C SER A 167 -7.75 2.39 6.78
N VAL A 168 -6.44 2.51 6.61
CA VAL A 168 -5.51 1.39 6.64
C VAL A 168 -4.88 1.35 8.02
N SER A 169 -4.98 0.21 8.70
CA SER A 169 -4.31 -0.04 9.98
C SER A 169 -2.86 -0.45 9.70
N MET A 170 -1.94 0.25 10.33
CA MET A 170 -0.52 -0.04 10.29
C MET A 170 -0.07 -0.43 11.68
N ASN A 171 0.53 -1.59 11.84
CA ASN A 171 0.97 -2.08 13.13
C ASN A 171 2.40 -2.64 13.04
N VAL A 172 3.19 -2.34 14.04
CA VAL A 172 4.51 -2.91 14.26
C VAL A 172 4.60 -3.38 15.70
N GLY A 173 5.12 -4.57 15.90
CA GLY A 173 5.30 -5.13 17.23
C GLY A 173 6.54 -6.00 17.30
N GLY A 174 6.96 -6.28 18.51
CA GLY A 174 8.06 -7.19 18.77
C GLY A 174 7.95 -7.81 20.14
N GLN A 175 8.45 -9.03 20.24
CA GLN A 175 8.56 -9.80 21.47
C GLN A 175 10.02 -10.18 21.65
N LEU A 176 10.52 -9.97 22.85
CA LEU A 176 11.85 -10.39 23.25
C LEU A 176 11.70 -11.42 24.37
N PHE A 177 12.47 -12.48 24.29
CA PHE A 177 12.71 -13.34 25.43
C PHE A 177 14.19 -13.27 25.80
N ALA A 178 14.47 -13.21 27.11
CA ALA A 178 15.80 -13.35 27.66
C ALA A 178 15.79 -14.50 28.67
N GLU A 179 16.53 -15.54 28.38
CA GLU A 179 16.57 -16.74 29.22
C GLU A 179 18.00 -17.13 29.59
N GLN A 180 18.12 -17.75 30.73
CA GLN A 180 19.36 -18.37 31.17
C GLN A 180 19.49 -19.77 30.58
N VAL A 181 20.58 -20.02 29.87
CA VAL A 181 20.85 -21.30 29.22
C VAL A 181 21.61 -22.27 30.15
N PHE A 182 22.41 -21.73 31.09
CA PHE A 182 23.13 -22.52 32.07
C PHE A 182 22.82 -22.10 33.51
N PRO A 183 22.98 -23.01 34.46
CA PRO A 183 22.49 -22.86 35.86
C PRO A 183 23.26 -21.88 36.74
N GLY A 184 23.95 -20.90 36.18
CA GLY A 184 24.53 -19.82 36.96
C GLY A 184 23.46 -19.07 37.76
N SER A 185 23.88 -18.34 38.79
CA SER A 185 22.95 -17.53 39.59
C SER A 185 23.09 -16.05 39.26
N GLY A 186 21.98 -15.38 39.07
CA GLY A 186 21.94 -13.93 38.86
C GLY A 186 20.87 -13.50 37.85
N PRO A 187 20.66 -12.20 37.71
CA PRO A 187 19.66 -11.67 36.81
C PRO A 187 20.08 -11.75 35.34
N ALA A 188 19.15 -12.17 34.51
CA ALA A 188 19.19 -11.99 33.06
C ALA A 188 18.13 -10.98 32.66
N THR A 189 18.49 -10.02 31.85
CA THR A 189 17.59 -8.97 31.37
C THR A 189 17.76 -8.75 29.88
N GLY A 190 16.68 -8.33 29.24
CA GLY A 190 16.69 -7.92 27.84
C GLY A 190 16.07 -6.54 27.66
N SER A 191 16.49 -5.87 26.63
CA SER A 191 15.83 -4.65 26.13
C SER A 191 15.80 -4.67 24.62
N GLY A 192 14.81 -4.03 24.05
CA GLY A 192 14.70 -3.89 22.61
C GLY A 192 13.98 -2.60 22.24
N SER A 193 14.28 -2.13 21.06
CA SER A 193 13.61 -1.01 20.42
C SER A 193 13.39 -1.32 18.96
N GLY A 194 12.31 -0.80 18.40
CA GLY A 194 12.04 -0.92 16.99
C GLY A 194 11.34 0.32 16.45
N ARG A 195 11.50 0.52 15.15
CA ARG A 195 10.88 1.62 14.42
C ARG A 195 10.51 1.19 13.01
N TRP A 196 9.25 1.37 12.66
CA TRP A 196 8.76 1.18 11.31
C TRP A 196 8.25 2.50 10.76
N PHE A 197 8.85 2.97 9.67
CA PHE A 197 8.55 4.28 9.10
C PHE A 197 8.64 4.25 7.59
N GLY A 198 7.90 5.17 6.95
CA GLY A 198 7.86 5.23 5.50
C GLY A 198 6.65 5.94 4.96
N THR A 199 6.25 5.52 3.76
CA THR A 199 5.09 6.04 3.05
C THR A 199 4.21 4.92 2.57
N LEU A 200 2.90 5.16 2.65
CA LEU A 200 1.88 4.36 1.98
C LEU A 200 1.14 5.26 0.99
N SER A 201 1.05 4.84 -0.26
CA SER A 201 0.28 5.53 -1.30
C SER A 201 -0.81 4.63 -1.85
N VAL A 202 -1.92 5.25 -2.24
CA VAL A 202 -3.03 4.57 -2.91
C VAL A 202 -3.36 5.27 -4.20
N VAL A 203 -3.50 4.49 -5.27
CA VAL A 203 -3.83 4.96 -6.61
C VAL A 203 -5.03 4.15 -7.12
N TYR A 204 -6.00 4.85 -7.67
CA TYR A 204 -7.13 4.30 -8.39
C TYR A 204 -6.88 4.38 -9.89
N GLU A 205 -7.15 3.31 -10.61
CA GLU A 205 -7.25 3.28 -12.05
C GLU A 205 -8.74 3.18 -12.41
N TYR A 206 -9.18 3.96 -13.39
CA TYR A 206 -10.60 3.99 -13.75
C TYR A 206 -10.82 4.37 -15.21
N ASP A 207 -11.92 3.89 -15.76
CA ASP A 207 -12.43 4.33 -17.04
C ASP A 207 -13.30 5.56 -16.81
N PRO A 208 -12.93 6.73 -17.35
CA PRO A 208 -13.69 7.95 -17.16
C PRO A 208 -15.14 7.82 -17.62
N ALA A 209 -16.07 8.39 -16.84
CA ALA A 209 -17.46 8.49 -17.27
C ALA A 209 -17.50 9.20 -18.63
N ALA A 210 -18.18 8.60 -19.59
CA ALA A 210 -18.35 9.21 -20.89
C ALA A 210 -18.98 10.61 -20.71
N THR A 211 -18.16 11.63 -20.78
CA THR A 211 -18.68 12.99 -20.91
C THR A 211 -19.49 12.98 -22.19
N ALA A 212 -20.80 13.21 -22.06
CA ALA A 212 -21.64 13.43 -23.24
C ALA A 212 -21.02 14.64 -23.98
N ILE A 213 -20.11 14.34 -24.91
CA ILE A 213 -19.61 15.38 -25.82
C ILE A 213 -20.88 15.92 -26.47
N PRO A 214 -21.22 17.22 -26.28
CA PRO A 214 -22.36 17.78 -26.98
C PRO A 214 -22.05 17.52 -28.46
N VAL A 215 -22.77 16.53 -29.05
CA VAL A 215 -22.60 16.23 -30.46
C VAL A 215 -22.80 17.58 -31.13
N PRO A 216 -21.74 18.20 -31.69
CA PRO A 216 -21.97 19.44 -32.40
C PRO A 216 -23.08 19.17 -33.34
N ALA A 217 -24.05 20.05 -33.43
CA ALA A 217 -25.25 19.86 -34.19
C ALA A 217 -24.93 19.61 -35.68
N THR A 218 -24.22 18.50 -35.90
CA THR A 218 -23.79 18.01 -37.21
C THR A 218 -24.99 17.95 -38.19
N PRO A 219 -26.22 17.55 -37.75
CA PRO A 219 -27.38 17.69 -38.60
C PRO A 219 -27.70 19.15 -38.96
N ALA A 220 -27.50 20.09 -38.05
CA ALA A 220 -27.73 21.51 -38.31
C ALA A 220 -26.69 22.10 -39.27
N LEU A 221 -25.41 21.71 -39.12
CA LEU A 221 -24.33 22.13 -40.03
C LEU A 221 -24.51 21.51 -41.42
N VAL A 222 -24.94 20.24 -41.51
CA VAL A 222 -25.26 19.57 -42.77
C VAL A 222 -26.47 20.23 -43.43
N ALA A 223 -27.53 20.53 -42.66
CA ALA A 223 -28.70 21.22 -43.16
C ALA A 223 -28.38 22.64 -43.66
N LEU A 224 -27.52 23.37 -42.94
CA LEU A 224 -27.07 24.70 -43.38
C LEU A 224 -26.21 24.60 -44.63
N GLY A 225 -25.32 23.61 -44.73
CA GLY A 225 -24.50 23.37 -45.91
C GLY A 225 -25.34 22.99 -47.14
N LEU A 226 -26.32 22.11 -46.98
CA LEU A 226 -27.23 21.74 -48.10
C LEU A 226 -28.16 22.88 -48.49
N GLY A 227 -28.63 23.68 -47.52
CA GLY A 227 -29.43 24.88 -47.81
C GLY A 227 -28.65 25.96 -48.57
N ALA A 228 -27.37 26.15 -48.27
CA ALA A 228 -26.51 27.05 -49.00
C ALA A 228 -26.23 26.59 -50.45
N LEU A 229 -26.02 25.29 -50.65
CA LEU A 229 -25.83 24.70 -51.98
C LEU A 229 -27.13 24.77 -52.83
N ALA A 230 -28.30 24.56 -52.25
CA ALA A 230 -29.55 24.71 -52.94
C ALA A 230 -29.79 26.15 -53.43
N ARG A 231 -29.42 27.15 -52.62
CA ARG A 231 -29.56 28.57 -52.96
C ARG A 231 -28.65 29.05 -54.10
N VAL A 232 -27.45 28.44 -54.19
CA VAL A 232 -26.52 28.74 -55.30
C VAL A 232 -27.05 28.17 -56.62
N ARG A 233 -27.71 27.02 -56.60
CA ARG A 233 -28.24 26.35 -57.77
C ARG A 233 -29.47 27.05 -58.35
N TYR A 234 -30.23 27.79 -57.53
CA TYR A 234 -31.44 28.48 -57.94
C TYR A 234 -31.19 29.85 -58.56
N ARG A 235 -29.94 30.37 -58.45
CA ARG A 235 -29.54 31.66 -59.05
C ARG A 235 -28.80 31.58 -60.41
N ARG A 236 -28.74 30.38 -60.99
CA ARG A 236 -28.27 30.13 -62.37
C ARG A 236 -29.48 29.65 -63.23
#